data_8b9dde5ffa8df456848d493431742824
#
_entry.id   8b9dde5ffa8df456848d493431742824
#
_cell.length_a   1.000
_cell.length_b   1.000
_cell.length_c   1.000
_cell.angle_alpha   90.00
_cell.angle_beta   90.00
_cell.angle_gamma   90.00
#
_symmetry.space_group_name_H-M   'P 1'
#
loop_
_entity.id
_entity.type
_entity.pdbx_description
1 polymer ?
#
loop_
_entity_poly.entity_id
_entity_poly.type
_entity_poly.pdbx_seq_one_letter_code
_entity_poly.pdbx_strand_id
1 'polypeptide(L)'
;MSKITLADLFTEESTVDLRVGMASGNNIDKTGIAYHVITTAWRKKRLFDMDLAKYRQNLLCELCAKMGITILFSATLPTHTHEVFITPSWKILSNMIRILNSNVAKYAKKHMAEKLEGWSSVFGPDPAYVLVDSMDYLFFLGKYVYENQQRLKEEGKSVPDSCFWMFEKNYFPSPYRADIYQKLFGISPVDFYSIYKSKTSREVWLLSKKMFGDWTVEDNRKLFFREK
;
A
#
# COMPACT_ATOMS: atom_id res chain seq x y z
N MET A 1 -29.19 -1.95 14.46
CA MET A 1 -28.09 -1.18 13.84
C MET A 1 -27.20 -2.19 13.12
N SER A 2 -27.23 -2.21 11.77
CA SER A 2 -26.40 -3.09 10.96
C SER A 2 -24.92 -2.79 11.21
N LYS A 3 -24.11 -3.81 11.41
CA LYS A 3 -22.65 -3.68 11.46
C LYS A 3 -22.21 -3.24 10.08
N ILE A 4 -21.72 -2.01 9.93
CA ILE A 4 -21.01 -1.58 8.72
C ILE A 4 -19.69 -2.36 8.72
N THR A 5 -19.55 -3.29 7.79
CA THR A 5 -18.31 -4.04 7.58
C THR A 5 -17.39 -3.25 6.66
N LEU A 6 -16.10 -3.61 6.59
CA LEU A 6 -15.21 -3.06 5.55
C LEU A 6 -15.77 -3.29 4.14
N ALA A 7 -16.52 -4.39 3.93
CA ALA A 7 -17.25 -4.65 2.71
C ALA A 7 -18.36 -3.63 2.46
N ASP A 8 -18.97 -3.04 3.49
CA ASP A 8 -20.02 -2.03 3.35
C ASP A 8 -19.45 -0.62 3.11
N LEU A 9 -18.23 -0.36 3.60
CA LEU A 9 -17.49 0.87 3.27
C LEU A 9 -16.83 0.80 1.88
N PHE A 10 -16.57 -0.41 1.43
CA PHE A 10 -16.11 -0.76 0.10
C PHE A 10 -17.13 -1.74 -0.51
N THR A 11 -18.41 -1.32 -0.58
CA THR A 11 -19.44 -2.05 -1.33
C THR A 11 -18.94 -2.30 -2.75
N GLU A 12 -19.48 -3.30 -3.44
CA GLU A 12 -19.14 -3.52 -4.85
C GLU A 12 -19.23 -2.22 -5.68
N GLU A 13 -20.09 -1.28 -5.31
CA GLU A 13 -20.18 0.05 -5.90
C GLU A 13 -19.00 0.95 -5.56
N SER A 14 -18.53 1.03 -4.31
CA SER A 14 -17.33 1.81 -3.97
C SER A 14 -16.03 1.15 -4.44
N THR A 15 -15.99 -0.18 -4.53
CA THR A 15 -14.92 -0.89 -5.23
C THR A 15 -15.05 -0.80 -6.75
N VAL A 16 -16.25 -0.61 -7.28
CA VAL A 16 -16.47 -0.32 -8.70
C VAL A 16 -16.06 1.11 -9.04
N ASP A 17 -16.33 2.10 -8.21
CA ASP A 17 -15.82 3.47 -8.41
C ASP A 17 -14.31 3.56 -8.24
N LEU A 18 -13.73 2.89 -7.26
CA LEU A 18 -12.29 2.70 -7.16
C LEU A 18 -11.74 1.93 -8.39
N ARG A 19 -12.45 0.93 -8.89
CA ARG A 19 -12.06 0.17 -10.09
C ARG A 19 -12.31 0.93 -11.39
N VAL A 20 -13.30 1.78 -11.49
CA VAL A 20 -13.56 2.60 -12.68
C VAL A 20 -12.53 3.71 -12.83
N GLY A 21 -12.10 4.32 -11.73
CA GLY A 21 -10.91 5.18 -11.73
C GLY A 21 -9.61 4.42 -12.01
N MET A 22 -9.56 3.13 -11.69
CA MET A 22 -8.45 2.21 -11.86
C MET A 22 -8.36 1.57 -13.26
N ALA A 23 -9.48 1.38 -13.95
CA ALA A 23 -9.53 0.60 -15.19
C ALA A 23 -9.16 1.40 -16.44
N SER A 24 -9.26 2.71 -16.41
CA SER A 24 -8.83 3.57 -17.51
C SER A 24 -7.57 4.33 -17.08
N GLY A 25 -6.41 3.90 -17.53
CA GLY A 25 -5.14 4.62 -17.31
C GLY A 25 -5.18 6.10 -17.71
N ASN A 26 -6.33 6.59 -18.16
CA ASN A 26 -6.58 7.95 -18.63
C ASN A 26 -7.18 8.89 -17.56
N ASN A 27 -7.70 8.37 -16.42
CA ASN A 27 -8.39 9.18 -15.40
C ASN A 27 -7.69 9.20 -14.02
N ILE A 28 -6.42 8.85 -13.97
CA ILE A 28 -5.66 8.93 -12.72
C ILE A 28 -5.38 10.40 -12.41
N ASP A 29 -5.79 10.87 -11.25
CA ASP A 29 -5.36 12.17 -10.77
C ASP A 29 -3.84 12.13 -10.50
N LYS A 30 -3.11 12.98 -11.21
CA LYS A 30 -1.64 13.03 -11.23
C LYS A 30 -1.09 14.21 -10.42
N THR A 31 -1.95 14.94 -9.73
CA THR A 31 -1.58 16.19 -9.04
C THR A 31 -1.14 15.97 -7.60
N GLY A 32 -1.60 14.90 -6.95
CA GLY A 32 -1.31 14.63 -5.55
C GLY A 32 0.08 14.06 -5.30
N ILE A 33 0.39 13.90 -4.02
CA ILE A 33 1.67 13.36 -3.51
C ILE A 33 1.54 12.01 -2.85
N ALA A 34 0.33 11.59 -2.46
CA ALA A 34 0.09 10.30 -1.83
C ALA A 34 -0.75 9.39 -2.71
N TYR A 35 -0.31 8.14 -2.84
CA TYR A 35 -1.01 7.16 -3.68
C TYR A 35 -1.03 5.79 -3.00
N HIS A 36 -2.20 5.16 -3.02
CA HIS A 36 -2.33 3.74 -2.78
C HIS A 36 -2.20 2.99 -4.10
N VAL A 37 -1.21 2.12 -4.18
CA VAL A 37 -0.92 1.33 -5.39
C VAL A 37 -1.23 -0.13 -5.12
N ILE A 38 -1.94 -0.76 -6.05
CA ILE A 38 -2.26 -2.18 -6.01
C ILE A 38 -1.69 -2.84 -7.27
N THR A 39 -0.76 -3.76 -7.09
CA THR A 39 -0.23 -4.59 -8.18
C THR A 39 -0.78 -6.00 -8.06
N THR A 40 -1.49 -6.46 -9.09
CA THR A 40 -2.16 -7.76 -9.07
C THR A 40 -1.43 -8.76 -9.96
N ALA A 41 -1.25 -9.99 -9.49
CA ALA A 41 -0.75 -11.08 -10.31
C ALA A 41 -1.74 -11.45 -11.42
N TRP A 42 -1.24 -12.00 -12.51
CA TRP A 42 -2.06 -12.40 -13.65
C TRP A 42 -3.23 -13.30 -13.25
N ARG A 43 -4.44 -12.88 -13.61
CA ARG A 43 -5.72 -13.54 -13.25
C ARG A 43 -5.87 -13.84 -11.75
N LYS A 44 -5.29 -12.99 -10.89
CA LYS A 44 -5.28 -13.14 -9.43
C LYS A 44 -4.73 -14.51 -8.95
N LYS A 45 -3.84 -15.12 -9.74
CA LYS A 45 -3.16 -16.35 -9.32
C LYS A 45 -2.19 -16.08 -8.18
N ARG A 46 -1.87 -17.11 -7.39
CA ARG A 46 -0.91 -17.04 -6.27
C ARG A 46 0.52 -16.93 -6.81
N LEU A 47 0.95 -15.72 -7.09
CA LEU A 47 2.30 -15.41 -7.61
C LEU A 47 3.32 -15.35 -6.48
N PHE A 48 3.03 -14.55 -5.45
CA PHE A 48 4.01 -14.24 -4.43
C PHE A 48 4.11 -15.38 -3.40
N ASP A 49 5.27 -16.00 -3.32
CA ASP A 49 5.76 -16.78 -2.20
C ASP A 49 6.77 -15.95 -1.40
N MET A 50 7.39 -16.55 -0.38
CA MET A 50 8.32 -15.84 0.51
C MET A 50 9.55 -15.29 -0.22
N ASP A 51 10.10 -16.06 -1.16
CA ASP A 51 11.34 -15.67 -1.87
C ASP A 51 11.08 -14.53 -2.84
N LEU A 52 10.02 -14.62 -3.64
CA LEU A 52 9.65 -13.55 -4.58
C LEU A 52 9.22 -12.28 -3.83
N ALA A 53 8.50 -12.43 -2.72
CA ALA A 53 8.10 -11.29 -1.90
C ALA A 53 9.31 -10.59 -1.29
N LYS A 54 10.27 -11.33 -0.75
CA LYS A 54 11.52 -10.80 -0.21
C LYS A 54 12.35 -10.10 -1.28
N TYR A 55 12.50 -10.72 -2.45
CA TYR A 55 13.18 -10.08 -3.58
C TYR A 55 12.52 -8.76 -3.97
N ARG A 56 11.18 -8.79 -4.12
CA ARG A 56 10.40 -7.60 -4.46
C ARG A 56 10.53 -6.50 -3.42
N GLN A 57 10.46 -6.83 -2.13
CA GLN A 57 10.56 -5.87 -1.04
C GLN A 57 11.93 -5.20 -1.00
N ASN A 58 13.01 -5.95 -1.16
CA ASN A 58 14.36 -5.40 -1.20
C ASN A 58 14.51 -4.41 -2.37
N LEU A 59 14.07 -4.81 -3.56
CA LEU A 59 14.12 -3.95 -4.75
C LEU A 59 13.21 -2.71 -4.60
N LEU A 60 12.03 -2.86 -4.01
CA LEU A 60 11.13 -1.76 -3.70
C LEU A 60 11.81 -0.73 -2.80
N CYS A 61 12.43 -1.17 -1.70
CA CYS A 61 13.15 -0.29 -0.77
C CYS A 61 14.31 0.44 -1.46
N GLU A 62 15.09 -0.26 -2.27
CA GLU A 62 16.19 0.33 -3.03
C GLU A 62 15.71 1.41 -4.01
N LEU A 63 14.68 1.11 -4.80
CA LEU A 63 14.13 2.04 -5.79
C LEU A 63 13.50 3.26 -5.11
N CYS A 64 12.73 3.06 -4.05
CA CYS A 64 12.12 4.16 -3.30
C CYS A 64 13.17 5.08 -2.68
N ALA A 65 14.20 4.52 -2.04
CA ALA A 65 15.30 5.30 -1.47
C ALA A 65 16.02 6.13 -2.56
N LYS A 66 16.31 5.52 -3.70
CA LYS A 66 16.98 6.17 -4.84
C LYS A 66 16.14 7.28 -5.48
N MET A 67 14.83 7.14 -5.50
CA MET A 67 13.91 8.09 -6.17
C MET A 67 13.24 9.08 -5.20
N GLY A 68 13.60 9.07 -3.91
CA GLY A 68 13.04 9.99 -2.91
C GLY A 68 11.57 9.72 -2.60
N ILE A 69 11.13 8.45 -2.72
CA ILE A 69 9.77 8.02 -2.40
C ILE A 69 9.78 7.47 -0.97
N THR A 70 8.81 7.89 -0.16
CA THR A 70 8.59 7.33 1.18
C THR A 70 7.50 6.27 1.11
N ILE A 71 7.72 5.11 1.72
CA ILE A 71 6.70 4.08 1.91
C ILE A 71 6.07 4.29 3.28
N LEU A 72 4.76 4.45 3.32
CA LEU A 72 4.00 4.48 4.59
C LEU A 72 3.55 3.09 4.99
N PHE A 73 2.86 2.39 4.11
CA PHE A 73 2.37 1.05 4.36
C PHE A 73 2.70 0.15 3.18
N SER A 74 2.96 -1.12 3.48
CA SER A 74 3.09 -2.15 2.45
C SER A 74 2.65 -3.51 2.96
N ALA A 75 2.01 -4.28 2.10
CA ALA A 75 1.72 -5.70 2.32
C ALA A 75 1.76 -6.44 0.99
N THR A 76 2.53 -7.51 0.94
CA THR A 76 2.56 -8.44 -0.18
C THR A 76 1.71 -9.66 0.17
N LEU A 77 0.59 -9.81 -0.50
CA LEU A 77 -0.34 -10.92 -0.38
C LEU A 77 -0.06 -11.94 -1.49
N PRO A 78 -0.50 -13.18 -1.39
CA PRO A 78 -0.17 -14.20 -2.39
C PRO A 78 -0.55 -13.84 -3.83
N THR A 79 -1.58 -13.04 -4.02
CA THR A 79 -2.16 -12.71 -5.35
C THR A 79 -1.96 -11.25 -5.77
N HIS A 80 -1.60 -10.38 -4.86
CA HIS A 80 -1.48 -8.93 -5.11
C HIS A 80 -0.71 -8.24 -3.99
N THR A 81 -0.39 -6.97 -4.20
CA THR A 81 0.27 -6.13 -3.20
C THR A 81 -0.55 -4.88 -2.92
N HIS A 82 -0.40 -4.35 -1.72
CA HIS A 82 -0.88 -3.02 -1.33
C HIS A 82 0.31 -2.20 -0.86
N GLU A 83 0.54 -1.07 -1.48
CA GLU A 83 1.54 -0.09 -1.05
C GLU A 83 0.95 1.31 -0.98
N VAL A 84 1.31 2.05 0.05
CA VAL A 84 0.96 3.45 0.19
C VAL A 84 2.23 4.28 0.18
N PHE A 85 2.33 5.14 -0.82
CA PHE A 85 3.51 5.95 -1.10
C PHE A 85 3.24 7.43 -0.92
N ILE A 86 4.28 8.14 -0.44
CA ILE A 86 4.43 9.57 -0.62
C ILE A 86 5.51 9.78 -1.67
N THR A 87 5.20 10.51 -2.73
CA THR A 87 6.05 10.71 -3.89
C THR A 87 6.21 12.18 -4.27
N PRO A 88 7.38 12.61 -4.74
CA PRO A 88 7.57 13.97 -5.24
C PRO A 88 6.68 14.29 -6.47
N SER A 89 6.39 13.28 -7.29
CA SER A 89 5.49 13.41 -8.43
C SER A 89 4.96 12.07 -8.91
N TRP A 90 3.81 12.12 -9.58
CA TRP A 90 3.23 10.98 -10.30
C TRP A 90 4.23 10.31 -11.26
N LYS A 91 4.98 11.11 -12.04
CA LYS A 91 5.93 10.60 -13.03
C LYS A 91 7.02 9.74 -12.38
N ILE A 92 7.52 10.14 -11.21
CA ILE A 92 8.53 9.40 -10.47
C ILE A 92 7.94 8.08 -9.97
N LEU A 93 6.75 8.11 -9.36
CA LEU A 93 6.06 6.92 -8.84
C LEU A 93 5.76 5.92 -9.95
N SER A 94 5.13 6.34 -11.04
CA SER A 94 4.75 5.44 -12.14
C SER A 94 5.98 4.80 -12.80
N ASN A 95 7.07 5.56 -12.95
CA ASN A 95 8.33 5.02 -13.47
C ASN A 95 8.96 4.01 -12.50
N MET A 96 8.93 4.29 -11.19
CA MET A 96 9.42 3.36 -10.16
C MET A 96 8.65 2.04 -10.19
N ILE A 97 7.32 2.08 -10.20
CA ILE A 97 6.46 0.88 -10.27
C ILE A 97 6.71 0.08 -11.55
N ARG A 98 6.88 0.77 -12.69
CA ARG A 98 7.22 0.11 -13.96
C ARG A 98 8.55 -0.64 -13.88
N ILE A 99 9.59 -0.02 -13.33
CA ILE A 99 10.91 -0.64 -13.13
C ILE A 99 10.80 -1.83 -12.17
N LEU A 100 10.13 -1.65 -11.03
CA LEU A 100 9.89 -2.70 -10.03
C LEU A 100 9.23 -3.92 -10.67
N ASN A 101 8.08 -3.74 -11.29
CA ASN A 101 7.30 -4.84 -11.87
C ASN A 101 8.05 -5.53 -13.02
N SER A 102 8.79 -4.78 -13.85
CA SER A 102 9.62 -5.37 -14.91
C SER A 102 10.72 -6.30 -14.35
N ASN A 103 11.41 -5.86 -13.29
CA ASN A 103 12.47 -6.67 -12.69
C ASN A 103 11.92 -7.86 -11.92
N VAL A 104 10.82 -7.69 -11.18
CA VAL A 104 10.13 -8.79 -10.49
C VAL A 104 9.64 -9.84 -11.51
N ALA A 105 9.10 -9.41 -12.64
CA ALA A 105 8.66 -10.32 -13.70
C ALA A 105 9.85 -11.10 -14.31
N LYS A 106 10.99 -10.45 -14.54
CA LYS A 106 12.20 -11.12 -15.02
C LYS A 106 12.70 -12.16 -14.00
N TYR A 107 12.74 -11.77 -12.72
CA TYR A 107 13.14 -12.69 -11.65
C TYR A 107 12.20 -13.90 -11.57
N ALA A 108 10.88 -13.67 -11.56
CA ALA A 108 9.91 -14.75 -11.50
C ALA A 108 10.01 -15.70 -12.70
N LYS A 109 10.17 -15.19 -13.92
CA LYS A 109 10.38 -16.02 -15.13
C LYS A 109 11.64 -16.86 -15.04
N LYS A 110 12.71 -16.34 -14.43
CA LYS A 110 13.98 -17.06 -14.28
C LYS A 110 13.94 -18.15 -13.21
N HIS A 111 13.30 -17.85 -12.07
CA HIS A 111 13.38 -18.69 -10.85
C HIS A 111 12.13 -19.50 -10.55
N MET A 112 11.01 -19.22 -11.23
CA MET A 112 9.69 -19.82 -10.99
C MET A 112 9.04 -20.28 -12.31
N ALA A 113 9.83 -20.70 -13.29
CA ALA A 113 9.36 -21.03 -14.63
C ALA A 113 8.23 -22.08 -14.62
N GLU A 114 8.38 -23.15 -13.84
CA GLU A 114 7.37 -24.20 -13.68
C GLU A 114 6.03 -23.65 -13.13
N LYS A 115 6.11 -22.79 -12.10
CA LYS A 115 4.91 -22.14 -11.51
C LYS A 115 4.21 -21.21 -12.49
N LEU A 116 4.94 -20.65 -13.45
CA LEU A 116 4.42 -19.70 -14.45
C LEU A 116 4.01 -20.38 -15.75
N GLU A 117 4.07 -21.72 -15.81
CA GLU A 117 3.64 -22.45 -16.99
C GLU A 117 2.19 -22.13 -17.36
N GLY A 118 1.94 -21.82 -18.62
CA GLY A 118 0.62 -21.41 -19.12
C GLY A 118 0.18 -20.00 -18.72
N TRP A 119 1.05 -19.18 -18.09
CA TRP A 119 0.76 -17.79 -17.84
C TRP A 119 1.18 -16.91 -19.03
N SER A 120 0.25 -16.11 -19.56
CA SER A 120 0.58 -15.16 -20.63
C SER A 120 1.36 -13.94 -20.12
N SER A 121 1.25 -13.63 -18.83
CA SER A 121 1.95 -12.53 -18.16
C SER A 121 2.21 -12.89 -16.70
N VAL A 122 3.18 -12.27 -16.05
CA VAL A 122 3.43 -12.41 -14.60
C VAL A 122 2.43 -11.58 -13.81
N PHE A 123 2.19 -10.35 -14.24
CA PHE A 123 1.22 -9.44 -13.64
C PHE A 123 -0.06 -9.38 -14.48
N GLY A 124 -1.14 -8.96 -13.83
CA GLY A 124 -2.41 -8.63 -14.45
C GLY A 124 -2.35 -7.35 -15.29
N PRO A 125 -3.47 -6.66 -15.46
CA PRO A 125 -3.48 -5.34 -16.10
C PRO A 125 -2.62 -4.35 -15.32
N ASP A 126 -2.49 -3.14 -15.83
CA ASP A 126 -1.72 -2.07 -15.20
C ASP A 126 -2.05 -1.94 -13.72
N PRO A 127 -1.05 -1.61 -12.88
CA PRO A 127 -1.27 -1.36 -11.47
C PRO A 127 -2.36 -0.31 -11.26
N ALA A 128 -3.21 -0.56 -10.27
CA ALA A 128 -4.20 0.41 -9.88
C ALA A 128 -3.55 1.49 -8.99
N TYR A 129 -3.86 2.74 -9.25
CA TYR A 129 -3.37 3.89 -8.50
C TYR A 129 -4.57 4.69 -7.99
N VAL A 130 -4.67 4.84 -6.69
CA VAL A 130 -5.69 5.64 -6.03
C VAL A 130 -5.02 6.83 -5.38
N LEU A 131 -5.43 8.04 -5.77
CA LEU A 131 -4.99 9.25 -5.08
C LEU A 131 -5.52 9.22 -3.64
N VAL A 132 -4.64 9.51 -2.69
CA VAL A 132 -4.97 9.67 -1.29
C VAL A 132 -4.83 11.16 -0.96
N ASP A 133 -5.93 11.87 -0.95
CA ASP A 133 -5.97 13.33 -0.79
C ASP A 133 -6.29 13.77 0.64
N SER A 134 -7.00 12.96 1.42
CA SER A 134 -7.39 13.30 2.79
C SER A 134 -6.59 12.54 3.86
N MET A 135 -6.29 13.22 4.96
CA MET A 135 -5.51 12.67 6.07
C MET A 135 -6.27 11.60 6.84
N ASP A 136 -7.56 11.73 6.99
CA ASP A 136 -8.41 10.74 7.64
C ASP A 136 -8.45 9.43 6.84
N TYR A 137 -8.54 9.52 5.52
CA TYR A 137 -8.46 8.35 4.65
C TYR A 137 -7.06 7.72 4.68
N LEU A 138 -6.00 8.54 4.65
CA LEU A 138 -4.63 8.05 4.75
C LEU A 138 -4.41 7.24 6.04
N PHE A 139 -4.90 7.76 7.17
CA PHE A 139 -4.83 7.06 8.46
C PHE A 139 -5.62 5.75 8.44
N PHE A 140 -6.84 5.77 7.93
CA PHE A 140 -7.70 4.60 7.83
C PHE A 140 -7.11 3.53 6.88
N LEU A 141 -6.47 3.95 5.80
CA LEU A 141 -5.87 3.06 4.80
C LEU A 141 -4.80 2.13 5.39
N GLY A 142 -4.05 2.60 6.39
CA GLY A 142 -3.12 1.75 7.12
C GLY A 142 -3.83 0.60 7.86
N LYS A 143 -5.00 0.87 8.46
CA LYS A 143 -5.84 -0.17 9.07
C LYS A 143 -6.34 -1.18 8.03
N TYR A 144 -6.77 -0.71 6.88
CA TYR A 144 -7.20 -1.56 5.77
C TYR A 144 -6.06 -2.51 5.31
N VAL A 145 -4.85 -1.98 5.12
CA VAL A 145 -3.68 -2.79 4.73
C VAL A 145 -3.33 -3.81 5.83
N TYR A 146 -3.41 -3.41 7.11
CA TYR A 146 -3.21 -4.29 8.25
C TYR A 146 -4.23 -5.45 8.29
N GLU A 147 -5.51 -5.17 8.13
CA GLU A 147 -6.57 -6.19 8.19
C GLU A 147 -6.49 -7.20 7.05
N ASN A 148 -6.12 -6.77 5.85
CA ASN A 148 -5.88 -7.71 4.74
C ASN A 148 -4.82 -8.77 5.09
N GLN A 149 -3.79 -8.37 5.83
CA GLN A 149 -2.78 -9.27 6.34
C GLN A 149 -3.33 -10.20 7.43
N GLN A 150 -4.06 -9.64 8.41
CA GLN A 150 -4.57 -10.43 9.54
C GLN A 150 -5.58 -11.48 9.08
N ARG A 151 -6.50 -11.11 8.21
CA ARG A 151 -7.49 -12.04 7.64
C ARG A 151 -6.82 -13.26 6.99
N LEU A 152 -5.74 -13.07 6.23
CA LEU A 152 -5.03 -14.19 5.63
C LEU A 152 -4.35 -15.09 6.67
N LYS A 153 -3.80 -14.51 7.74
CA LYS A 153 -3.23 -15.28 8.85
C LYS A 153 -4.30 -16.11 9.58
N GLU A 154 -5.47 -15.52 9.83
CA GLU A 154 -6.61 -16.21 10.45
C GLU A 154 -7.14 -17.35 9.58
N GLU A 155 -7.10 -17.19 8.25
CA GLU A 155 -7.43 -18.24 7.29
C GLU A 155 -6.32 -19.31 7.15
N GLY A 156 -5.28 -19.28 7.98
CA GLY A 156 -4.14 -20.19 7.90
C GLY A 156 -3.28 -20.01 6.64
N LYS A 157 -3.44 -18.89 5.94
CA LYS A 157 -2.68 -18.59 4.73
C LYS A 157 -1.42 -17.79 5.07
N SER A 158 -0.31 -18.17 4.45
CA SER A 158 0.93 -17.41 4.58
C SER A 158 0.77 -16.01 3.96
N VAL A 159 1.21 -15.00 4.71
CA VAL A 159 1.41 -13.63 4.20
C VAL A 159 2.90 -13.48 3.91
N PRO A 160 3.29 -13.37 2.64
CA PRO A 160 4.68 -13.40 2.27
C PRO A 160 5.51 -12.26 2.85
N ASP A 161 4.94 -11.05 2.91
CA ASP A 161 5.64 -9.90 3.49
C ASP A 161 4.68 -8.76 3.86
N SER A 162 5.10 -7.96 4.86
CA SER A 162 4.34 -6.79 5.31
C SER A 162 5.23 -5.87 6.13
N CYS A 163 4.96 -4.57 6.09
CA CYS A 163 5.70 -3.60 6.89
C CYS A 163 5.37 -3.62 8.38
N PHE A 164 4.32 -4.31 8.82
CA PHE A 164 3.84 -4.20 10.22
C PHE A 164 4.79 -4.81 11.26
N TRP A 165 5.69 -5.71 10.88
CA TRP A 165 6.77 -6.17 11.76
C TRP A 165 7.71 -5.03 12.21
N MET A 166 7.85 -3.97 11.39
CA MET A 166 8.67 -2.81 11.73
C MET A 166 8.09 -2.04 12.91
N PHE A 167 6.76 -1.94 12.96
CA PHE A 167 6.05 -1.31 14.07
C PHE A 167 6.18 -2.14 15.36
N GLU A 168 6.08 -3.46 15.26
CA GLU A 168 6.26 -4.37 16.40
C GLU A 168 7.67 -4.27 17.00
N LYS A 169 8.67 -4.12 16.15
CA LYS A 169 10.08 -4.01 16.55
C LYS A 169 10.56 -2.58 16.75
N ASN A 170 9.72 -1.59 16.48
CA ASN A 170 10.07 -0.17 16.46
C ASN A 170 11.36 0.11 15.65
N TYR A 171 11.48 -0.55 14.50
CA TYR A 171 12.65 -0.45 13.61
C TYR A 171 12.22 -0.17 12.18
N PHE A 172 12.59 0.98 11.64
CA PHE A 172 12.19 1.47 10.32
C PHE A 172 13.40 1.64 9.42
N PRO A 173 13.75 0.64 8.60
CA PRO A 173 14.82 0.78 7.62
C PRO A 173 14.39 1.75 6.50
N SER A 174 15.36 2.46 5.91
CA SER A 174 15.09 3.27 4.72
C SER A 174 14.45 2.42 3.61
N PRO A 175 13.45 2.91 2.88
CA PRO A 175 12.89 4.27 2.84
C PRO A 175 11.73 4.53 3.80
N TYR A 176 11.45 3.63 4.73
CA TYR A 176 10.47 3.87 5.79
C TYR A 176 11.00 4.89 6.79
N ARG A 177 10.12 5.74 7.29
CA ARG A 177 10.51 6.86 8.16
C ARG A 177 9.62 6.90 9.40
N ALA A 178 10.16 6.48 10.55
CA ALA A 178 9.44 6.50 11.82
C ALA A 178 8.94 7.91 12.20
N ASP A 179 9.74 8.95 11.92
CA ASP A 179 9.40 10.34 12.22
C ASP A 179 8.16 10.85 11.47
N ILE A 180 7.83 10.25 10.33
CA ILE A 180 6.69 10.65 9.53
C ILE A 180 5.37 10.36 10.26
N TYR A 181 5.27 9.24 10.99
CA TYR A 181 4.04 8.92 11.73
C TYR A 181 3.75 9.95 12.81
N GLN A 182 4.78 10.34 13.57
CA GLN A 182 4.64 11.39 14.57
C GLN A 182 4.29 12.75 13.93
N LYS A 183 4.92 13.09 12.82
CA LYS A 183 4.69 14.37 12.15
C LYS A 183 3.32 14.46 11.47
N LEU A 184 2.87 13.35 10.84
CA LEU A 184 1.58 13.32 10.13
C LEU A 184 0.41 13.11 11.06
N PHE A 185 0.53 12.16 11.97
CA PHE A 185 -0.59 11.68 12.75
C PHE A 185 -0.55 12.15 14.21
N GLY A 186 0.53 12.81 14.63
CA GLY A 186 0.70 13.27 16.01
C GLY A 186 0.89 12.14 17.03
N ILE A 187 1.11 10.91 16.57
CA ILE A 187 1.26 9.71 17.42
C ILE A 187 2.53 8.94 17.05
N SER A 188 3.11 8.25 18.04
CA SER A 188 4.28 7.40 17.79
C SER A 188 3.92 6.22 16.88
N PRO A 189 4.90 5.63 16.14
CA PRO A 189 4.65 4.42 15.38
C PRO A 189 4.11 3.26 16.22
N VAL A 190 4.55 3.12 17.45
CA VAL A 190 4.11 2.06 18.38
C VAL A 190 2.64 2.27 18.76
N ASP A 191 2.24 3.49 19.12
CA ASP A 191 0.85 3.82 19.45
C ASP A 191 -0.05 3.68 18.22
N PHE A 192 0.42 4.12 17.06
CA PHE A 192 -0.24 3.94 15.78
C PHE A 192 -0.57 2.46 15.52
N TYR A 193 0.40 1.57 15.68
CA TYR A 193 0.20 0.14 15.52
C TYR A 193 -0.73 -0.45 16.59
N SER A 194 -0.61 0.01 17.85
CA SER A 194 -1.50 -0.40 18.94
C SER A 194 -2.97 -0.07 18.64
N ILE A 195 -3.24 1.11 18.06
CA ILE A 195 -4.58 1.49 17.59
C ILE A 195 -5.09 0.47 16.57
N TYR A 196 -4.27 0.09 15.60
CA TYR A 196 -4.68 -0.84 14.56
C TYR A 196 -4.93 -2.26 15.09
N LYS A 197 -4.17 -2.70 16.10
CA LYS A 197 -4.38 -4.01 16.75
C LYS A 197 -5.65 -4.05 17.59
N SER A 198 -5.91 -2.99 18.35
CA SER A 198 -6.93 -2.99 19.40
C SER A 198 -8.30 -2.53 18.93
N LYS A 199 -8.39 -1.76 17.84
CA LYS A 199 -9.63 -1.13 17.38
C LYS A 199 -10.16 -1.79 16.12
N THR A 200 -11.49 -1.84 16.02
CA THR A 200 -12.19 -2.24 14.79
C THR A 200 -11.99 -1.18 13.70
N SER A 201 -12.20 -1.56 12.44
CA SER A 201 -12.13 -0.61 11.32
C SER A 201 -13.08 0.57 11.49
N ARG A 202 -14.29 0.33 12.04
CA ARG A 202 -15.24 1.41 12.32
C ARG A 202 -14.71 2.39 13.36
N GLU A 203 -14.10 1.90 14.45
CA GLU A 203 -13.51 2.76 15.49
C GLU A 203 -12.32 3.55 14.95
N VAL A 204 -11.47 2.93 14.11
CA VAL A 204 -10.36 3.64 13.47
C VAL A 204 -10.87 4.70 12.50
N TRP A 205 -11.92 4.43 11.73
CA TRP A 205 -12.56 5.40 10.85
C TRP A 205 -13.11 6.60 11.63
N LEU A 206 -13.86 6.35 12.71
CA LEU A 206 -14.39 7.43 13.54
C LEU A 206 -13.29 8.24 14.21
N LEU A 207 -12.22 7.57 14.65
CA LEU A 207 -11.05 8.23 15.23
C LEU A 207 -10.35 9.12 14.19
N SER A 208 -10.14 8.63 12.98
CA SER A 208 -9.49 9.40 11.91
C SER A 208 -10.29 10.66 11.55
N LYS A 209 -11.60 10.56 11.44
CA LYS A 209 -12.49 11.72 11.23
C LYS A 209 -12.39 12.75 12.36
N LYS A 210 -12.32 12.29 13.61
CA LYS A 210 -12.17 13.17 14.77
C LYS A 210 -10.81 13.86 14.81
N MET A 211 -9.74 13.15 14.42
CA MET A 211 -8.37 13.67 14.50
C MET A 211 -8.04 14.63 13.35
N PHE A 212 -8.49 14.32 12.15
CA PHE A 212 -7.99 14.98 10.94
C PHE A 212 -9.07 15.81 10.22
N GLY A 213 -10.37 15.45 10.38
CA GLY A 213 -11.45 16.21 9.76
C GLY A 213 -11.20 16.42 8.26
N ASP A 214 -11.15 17.69 7.86
CA ASP A 214 -10.98 18.10 6.46
C ASP A 214 -9.50 18.33 6.06
N TRP A 215 -8.54 17.91 6.88
CA TRP A 215 -7.12 18.07 6.55
C TRP A 215 -6.73 17.25 5.32
N THR A 216 -6.03 17.89 4.40
CA THR A 216 -5.54 17.23 3.20
C THR A 216 -4.10 16.74 3.39
N VAL A 217 -3.70 15.75 2.59
CA VAL A 217 -2.31 15.29 2.57
C VAL A 217 -1.40 16.38 2.03
N GLU A 218 -1.90 17.21 1.12
CA GLU A 218 -1.16 18.33 0.53
C GLU A 218 -0.76 19.39 1.56
N ASP A 219 -1.58 19.65 2.58
CA ASP A 219 -1.25 20.56 3.68
C ASP A 219 0.04 20.16 4.42
N ASN A 220 0.41 18.89 4.31
CA ASN A 220 1.59 18.30 4.93
C ASN A 220 2.77 18.11 3.97
N ARG A 221 2.71 18.63 2.74
CA ARG A 221 3.75 18.47 1.71
C ARG A 221 5.16 18.80 2.24
N LYS A 222 5.30 19.85 3.04
CA LYS A 222 6.58 20.29 3.64
C LYS A 222 7.23 19.25 4.54
N LEU A 223 6.46 18.34 5.13
CA LEU A 223 6.99 17.27 5.99
C LEU A 223 7.75 16.21 5.17
N PHE A 224 7.43 16.09 3.90
CA PHE A 224 7.99 15.07 3.02
C PHE A 224 9.12 15.61 2.15
N PHE A 225 8.95 16.82 1.65
CA PHE A 225 9.86 17.40 0.67
C PHE A 225 10.43 18.71 1.20
N ARG A 226 11.74 18.89 1.02
CA ARG A 226 12.35 20.20 1.25
C ARG A 226 11.92 21.11 0.11
N GLU A 227 11.33 22.25 0.44
CA GLU A 227 11.15 23.32 -0.54
C GLU A 227 12.56 23.75 -1.01
N LYS A 228 12.74 23.77 -2.31
CA LYS A 228 13.98 24.27 -2.93
C LYS A 228 13.98 25.77 -2.94
#